data_7cc68ff7f0c82b3314170acddd767997
#
_entry.id   7cc68ff7f0c82b3314170acddd767997
#
_cell.length_a   1.000
_cell.length_b   1.000
_cell.length_c   1.000
_cell.angle_alpha   90.00
_cell.angle_beta   90.00
_cell.angle_gamma   90.00
#
_symmetry.space_group_name_H-M   'P 1'
#
loop_
_entity.id
_entity.type
_entity.pdbx_description
1 polymer ?
#
loop_
_entity_poly.entity_id
_entity_poly.type
_entity_poly.pdbx_seq_one_letter_code
_entity_poly.pdbx_strand_id
1 'polypeptide(L)'
;RNYDMAVALSDYTKNLSFADPVFHAASPVLLGSLDQLELFAKGKELLPDVVPGEFLKSVLGTLKNKIVANAVAKSHVIVGTFREIQAVASGGNLEGKTLITSAVDEEAFAFFARHKVNLAVDVTPKLFDRVVGISTITAMILAVTGKSEAELTNHDFEEILHELDIKPRLLHPTGHFRNIRRFAFVVHPLSQEYIKIGR
;
A
#
# COMPACT_ATOMS: atom_id res chain seq x y z
N ARG A 1 8.67 -2.09 -4.58
CA ARG A 1 7.57 -1.23 -5.11
C ARG A 1 6.86 -0.42 -4.03
N ASN A 2 6.86 -0.84 -2.77
CA ASN A 2 6.14 -0.17 -1.67
C ASN A 2 7.08 0.30 -0.56
N TYR A 3 8.40 0.33 -0.80
CA TYR A 3 9.39 0.71 0.21
C TYR A 3 9.18 2.13 0.73
N ASP A 4 8.93 3.03 -0.17
CA ASP A 4 8.76 4.45 0.17
C ASP A 4 7.49 4.69 1.00
N MET A 5 6.41 3.97 0.73
CA MET A 5 5.22 3.97 1.58
C MET A 5 5.52 3.38 2.96
N ALA A 6 6.35 2.33 3.02
CA ALA A 6 6.77 1.75 4.29
C ALA A 6 7.61 2.75 5.10
N VAL A 7 8.51 3.50 4.46
CA VAL A 7 9.28 4.59 5.10
C VAL A 7 8.34 5.64 5.64
N ALA A 8 7.42 6.16 4.82
CA ALA A 8 6.46 7.17 5.26
C ALA A 8 5.59 6.68 6.44
N LEU A 9 5.09 5.45 6.39
CA LEU A 9 4.32 4.88 7.49
C LEU A 9 5.13 4.71 8.76
N SER A 10 6.44 4.47 8.68
CA SER A 10 7.32 4.29 9.84
C SER A 10 7.50 5.56 10.68
N ASP A 11 7.24 6.72 10.10
CA ASP A 11 7.24 7.99 10.82
C ASP A 11 6.06 8.12 11.77
N TYR A 12 4.96 7.39 11.49
CA TYR A 12 3.72 7.44 12.29
C TYR A 12 3.56 6.27 13.23
N THR A 13 4.14 5.12 12.94
CA THR A 13 4.02 3.93 13.77
C THR A 13 5.23 3.01 13.66
N LYS A 14 5.57 2.38 14.77
CA LYS A 14 6.58 1.31 14.81
C LYS A 14 5.95 -0.09 14.68
N ASN A 15 4.62 -0.18 14.73
CA ASN A 15 3.90 -1.45 14.63
C ASN A 15 3.62 -1.81 13.16
N LEU A 16 4.69 -1.97 12.38
CA LEU A 16 4.63 -2.36 10.98
C LEU A 16 5.02 -3.82 10.82
N SER A 17 4.37 -4.50 9.88
CA SER A 17 4.75 -5.83 9.42
C SER A 17 4.70 -5.86 7.90
N PHE A 18 5.78 -6.31 7.28
CA PHE A 18 5.92 -6.37 5.84
C PHE A 18 5.83 -7.81 5.35
N ALA A 19 4.93 -8.04 4.41
CA ALA A 19 4.63 -9.36 3.87
C ALA A 19 5.33 -9.65 2.53
N ASP A 20 6.26 -8.79 2.11
CA ASP A 20 6.99 -8.92 0.85
C ASP A 20 7.65 -10.29 0.68
N PRO A 21 8.33 -10.89 1.68
CA PRO A 21 8.90 -12.22 1.56
C PRO A 21 7.85 -13.30 1.32
N VAL A 22 6.69 -13.15 1.95
CA VAL A 22 5.59 -14.12 1.83
C VAL A 22 4.98 -14.11 0.43
N PHE A 23 4.82 -12.93 -0.18
CA PHE A 23 4.17 -12.78 -1.47
C PHE A 23 5.13 -12.87 -2.66
N HIS A 24 6.38 -12.43 -2.49
CA HIS A 24 7.33 -12.28 -3.59
C HIS A 24 8.49 -13.27 -3.58
N ALA A 25 8.74 -13.96 -2.45
CA ALA A 25 9.84 -14.93 -2.35
C ALA A 25 9.40 -16.30 -1.82
N ALA A 26 8.08 -16.56 -1.71
CA ALA A 26 7.51 -17.78 -1.11
C ALA A 26 8.12 -18.09 0.28
N SER A 27 8.67 -17.12 0.98
CA SER A 27 9.28 -17.28 2.29
C SER A 27 8.23 -17.12 3.39
N PRO A 28 8.10 -18.05 4.34
CA PRO A 28 7.11 -17.97 5.41
C PRO A 28 7.55 -17.01 6.54
N VAL A 29 8.06 -15.84 6.20
CA VAL A 29 8.60 -14.86 7.16
C VAL A 29 7.97 -13.50 6.91
N LEU A 30 7.54 -12.84 7.99
CA LEU A 30 7.19 -11.42 7.99
C LEU A 30 8.39 -10.61 8.50
N LEU A 31 8.59 -9.43 7.93
CA LEU A 31 9.61 -8.50 8.39
C LEU A 31 8.98 -7.49 9.32
N GLY A 32 9.67 -7.15 10.40
CA GLY A 32 9.18 -6.27 11.46
C GLY A 32 9.83 -4.88 11.47
N SER A 33 10.76 -4.60 10.54
CA SER A 33 11.45 -3.30 10.47
C SER A 33 11.81 -2.94 9.04
N LEU A 34 12.03 -1.63 8.81
CA LEU A 34 12.52 -1.12 7.53
C LEU A 34 13.88 -1.69 7.16
N ASP A 35 14.80 -1.81 8.14
CA ASP A 35 16.13 -2.37 7.89
C ASP A 35 16.05 -3.80 7.36
N GLN A 36 15.14 -4.61 7.93
CA GLN A 36 14.89 -5.97 7.43
C GLN A 36 14.31 -5.95 6.02
N LEU A 37 13.40 -5.01 5.72
CA LEU A 37 12.81 -4.86 4.38
C LEU A 37 13.87 -4.46 3.36
N GLU A 38 14.76 -3.53 3.71
CA GLU A 38 15.86 -3.08 2.86
C GLU A 38 16.86 -4.21 2.60
N LEU A 39 17.23 -4.95 3.65
CA LEU A 39 18.11 -6.10 3.53
C LEU A 39 17.51 -7.19 2.64
N PHE A 40 16.21 -7.45 2.79
CA PHE A 40 15.48 -8.39 1.93
C PHE A 40 15.48 -7.94 0.48
N ALA A 41 15.21 -6.67 0.21
CA ALA A 41 15.20 -6.12 -1.14
C ALA A 41 16.58 -6.25 -1.81
N LYS A 42 17.66 -5.91 -1.11
CA LYS A 42 19.03 -6.08 -1.60
C LYS A 42 19.42 -7.55 -1.79
N GLY A 43 18.98 -8.42 -0.87
CA GLY A 43 19.27 -9.85 -0.92
C GLY A 43 18.55 -10.56 -2.07
N LYS A 44 17.34 -10.10 -2.43
CA LYS A 44 16.56 -10.67 -3.54
C LYS A 44 17.23 -10.46 -4.91
N GLU A 45 17.96 -9.37 -5.08
CA GLU A 45 18.71 -9.08 -6.31
C GLU A 45 19.90 -10.05 -6.51
N LEU A 46 20.36 -10.67 -5.43
CA LEU A 46 21.52 -11.58 -5.42
C LEU A 46 21.12 -13.08 -5.49
N LEU A 47 19.84 -13.40 -5.26
CA LEU A 47 19.38 -14.78 -5.24
C LEU A 47 18.81 -15.17 -6.62
N PRO A 48 19.25 -16.31 -7.20
CA PRO A 48 18.63 -16.84 -8.39
C PRO A 48 17.17 -17.22 -8.10
N ASP A 49 16.30 -17.11 -9.12
CA ASP A 49 14.90 -17.54 -9.05
C ASP A 49 14.84 -19.07 -8.89
N VAL A 50 14.98 -19.53 -7.66
CA VAL A 50 14.80 -20.94 -7.32
C VAL A 50 13.31 -21.22 -7.21
N VAL A 51 12.76 -21.93 -8.19
CA VAL A 51 11.37 -22.40 -8.15
C VAL A 51 11.30 -23.64 -7.26
N PRO A 52 10.63 -23.59 -6.11
CA PRO A 52 10.46 -24.75 -5.25
C PRO A 52 9.69 -25.88 -5.98
N GLY A 53 10.06 -27.14 -5.74
CA GLY A 53 9.31 -28.29 -6.24
C GLY A 53 7.86 -28.31 -5.72
N GLU A 54 6.97 -29.03 -6.41
CA GLU A 54 5.51 -29.07 -6.14
C GLU A 54 5.16 -29.40 -4.67
N PHE A 55 5.89 -30.33 -4.05
CA PHE A 55 5.70 -30.68 -2.63
C PHE A 55 6.02 -29.51 -1.69
N LEU A 56 7.14 -28.83 -1.92
CA LEU A 56 7.51 -27.64 -1.15
C LEU A 56 6.51 -26.50 -1.34
N LYS A 57 5.98 -26.31 -2.54
CA LYS A 57 4.92 -25.31 -2.81
C LYS A 57 3.67 -25.54 -1.97
N SER A 58 3.24 -26.81 -1.81
CA SER A 58 2.06 -27.15 -1.01
C SER A 58 2.28 -26.88 0.49
N VAL A 59 3.41 -27.31 1.04
CA VAL A 59 3.75 -27.07 2.46
C VAL A 59 3.94 -25.59 2.74
N LEU A 60 4.66 -24.87 1.89
CA LEU A 60 4.87 -23.42 2.01
C LEU A 60 3.55 -22.66 1.86
N GLY A 61 2.63 -23.12 1.00
CA GLY A 61 1.30 -22.54 0.84
C GLY A 61 0.48 -22.59 2.13
N THR A 62 0.50 -23.72 2.82
CA THR A 62 -0.20 -23.87 4.12
C THR A 62 0.40 -22.98 5.21
N LEU A 63 1.73 -22.94 5.29
CA LEU A 63 2.43 -22.06 6.24
C LEU A 63 2.18 -20.59 5.92
N LYS A 64 2.24 -20.22 4.66
CA LYS A 64 1.91 -18.86 4.17
C LYS A 64 0.53 -18.41 4.66
N ASN A 65 -0.49 -19.23 4.44
CA ASN A 65 -1.86 -18.90 4.84
C ASN A 65 -1.99 -18.69 6.36
N LYS A 66 -1.34 -19.53 7.16
CA LYS A 66 -1.31 -19.35 8.63
C LYS A 66 -0.65 -18.04 9.05
N ILE A 67 0.48 -17.71 8.44
CA ILE A 67 1.23 -16.49 8.76
C ILE A 67 0.42 -15.27 8.36
N VAL A 68 -0.16 -15.28 7.15
CA VAL A 68 -1.03 -14.19 6.69
C VAL A 68 -2.25 -14.05 7.60
N ALA A 69 -2.93 -15.15 7.95
CA ALA A 69 -4.07 -15.12 8.85
C ALA A 69 -3.74 -14.49 10.21
N ASN A 70 -2.61 -14.88 10.81
CA ASN A 70 -2.16 -14.32 12.09
C ASN A 70 -1.80 -12.83 11.98
N ALA A 71 -1.12 -12.43 10.90
CA ALA A 71 -0.77 -11.03 10.67
C ALA A 71 -2.03 -10.18 10.50
N VAL A 72 -2.96 -10.63 9.66
CA VAL A 72 -4.24 -9.94 9.42
C VAL A 72 -5.06 -9.84 10.70
N ALA A 73 -5.14 -10.91 11.50
CA ALA A 73 -5.88 -10.90 12.75
C ALA A 73 -5.37 -9.81 13.72
N LYS A 74 -4.07 -9.57 13.75
CA LYS A 74 -3.42 -8.56 14.60
C LYS A 74 -3.45 -7.15 14.01
N SER A 75 -3.62 -7.02 12.71
CA SER A 75 -3.59 -5.73 12.01
C SER A 75 -4.94 -5.04 12.05
N HIS A 76 -4.94 -3.72 12.19
CA HIS A 76 -6.14 -2.87 12.04
C HIS A 76 -6.19 -2.24 10.65
N VAL A 77 -5.02 -1.97 10.06
CA VAL A 77 -4.87 -1.36 8.75
C VAL A 77 -4.06 -2.30 7.86
N ILE A 78 -4.50 -2.48 6.64
CA ILE A 78 -3.81 -3.26 5.60
C ILE A 78 -3.56 -2.33 4.42
N VAL A 79 -2.33 -2.30 3.94
CA VAL A 79 -1.88 -1.44 2.85
C VAL A 79 -1.38 -2.30 1.70
N GLY A 80 -1.89 -2.05 0.50
CA GLY A 80 -1.46 -2.80 -0.69
C GLY A 80 -2.34 -2.52 -1.90
N THR A 81 -1.95 -3.06 -3.04
CA THR A 81 -2.78 -3.07 -4.24
C THR A 81 -4.00 -3.97 -4.06
N PHE A 82 -5.05 -3.78 -4.87
CA PHE A 82 -6.24 -4.64 -4.80
C PHE A 82 -5.90 -6.12 -4.94
N ARG A 83 -4.97 -6.48 -5.83
CA ARG A 83 -4.51 -7.86 -6.03
C ARG A 83 -3.84 -8.45 -4.78
N GLU A 84 -3.02 -7.66 -4.10
CA GLU A 84 -2.38 -8.08 -2.84
C GLU A 84 -3.41 -8.25 -1.73
N ILE A 85 -4.40 -7.36 -1.65
CA ILE A 85 -5.51 -7.46 -0.70
C ILE A 85 -6.35 -8.71 -0.96
N GLN A 86 -6.63 -9.06 -2.22
CA GLN A 86 -7.30 -10.31 -2.57
C GLN A 86 -6.50 -11.54 -2.10
N ALA A 87 -5.18 -11.51 -2.31
CA ALA A 87 -4.29 -12.57 -1.84
C ALA A 87 -4.25 -12.68 -0.31
N VAL A 88 -4.30 -11.55 0.40
CA VAL A 88 -4.42 -11.50 1.87
C VAL A 88 -5.75 -12.06 2.34
N ALA A 89 -6.85 -11.73 1.67
CA ALA A 89 -8.20 -12.19 2.01
C ALA A 89 -8.38 -13.72 1.88
N SER A 90 -7.60 -14.37 1.00
CA SER A 90 -7.62 -15.82 0.87
C SER A 90 -7.07 -16.56 2.10
N GLY A 91 -6.25 -15.91 2.90
CA GLY A 91 -5.66 -16.46 4.12
C GLY A 91 -6.15 -15.81 5.42
N GLY A 92 -6.80 -14.64 5.36
CA GLY A 92 -7.18 -13.88 6.53
C GLY A 92 -8.53 -13.19 6.43
N ASN A 93 -9.12 -12.80 7.58
CA ASN A 93 -10.40 -12.10 7.64
C ASN A 93 -10.20 -10.58 7.57
N LEU A 94 -10.84 -9.93 6.59
CA LEU A 94 -10.81 -8.48 6.42
C LEU A 94 -11.94 -7.75 7.17
N GLU A 95 -12.81 -8.46 7.86
CA GLU A 95 -13.95 -7.86 8.55
C GLU A 95 -13.51 -6.81 9.58
N GLY A 96 -14.10 -5.62 9.48
CA GLY A 96 -13.82 -4.49 10.36
C GLY A 96 -12.47 -3.80 10.13
N LYS A 97 -11.67 -4.21 9.14
CA LYS A 97 -10.36 -3.62 8.85
C LYS A 97 -10.49 -2.31 8.06
N THR A 98 -9.44 -1.51 8.12
CA THR A 98 -9.21 -0.39 7.21
C THR A 98 -8.23 -0.84 6.14
N LEU A 99 -8.55 -0.56 4.88
CA LEU A 99 -7.67 -0.81 3.74
C LEU A 99 -7.17 0.51 3.17
N ILE A 100 -5.90 0.58 2.83
CA ILE A 100 -5.32 1.69 2.04
C ILE A 100 -4.87 1.08 0.71
N THR A 101 -5.48 1.52 -0.38
CA THR A 101 -5.25 0.94 -1.70
C THR A 101 -5.45 1.99 -2.80
N SER A 102 -5.20 1.60 -4.03
CA SER A 102 -5.40 2.45 -5.20
C SER A 102 -6.30 1.78 -6.23
N ALA A 103 -6.84 2.57 -7.16
CA ALA A 103 -7.66 2.11 -8.28
C ALA A 103 -8.88 1.28 -7.85
N VAL A 104 -9.65 1.80 -6.88
CA VAL A 104 -10.88 1.15 -6.42
C VAL A 104 -11.98 1.39 -7.44
N ASP A 105 -12.28 0.36 -8.22
CA ASP A 105 -13.41 0.25 -9.13
C ASP A 105 -14.62 -0.45 -8.46
N GLU A 106 -15.64 -0.74 -9.24
CA GLU A 106 -16.86 -1.41 -8.76
C GLU A 106 -16.58 -2.84 -8.28
N GLU A 107 -15.67 -3.57 -8.94
CA GLU A 107 -15.28 -4.92 -8.55
C GLU A 107 -14.59 -4.93 -7.20
N ALA A 108 -13.60 -4.05 -7.01
CA ALA A 108 -12.88 -3.90 -5.76
C ALA A 108 -13.82 -3.48 -4.63
N PHE A 109 -14.73 -2.52 -4.89
CA PHE A 109 -15.70 -2.08 -3.90
C PHE A 109 -16.66 -3.21 -3.49
N ALA A 110 -17.19 -3.96 -4.46
CA ALA A 110 -18.05 -5.12 -4.17
C ALA A 110 -17.31 -6.23 -3.40
N PHE A 111 -16.01 -6.42 -3.71
CA PHE A 111 -15.16 -7.34 -2.96
C PHE A 111 -15.01 -6.89 -1.50
N PHE A 112 -14.73 -5.61 -1.25
CA PHE A 112 -14.59 -5.07 0.11
C PHE A 112 -15.89 -5.16 0.90
N ALA A 113 -17.03 -4.92 0.25
CA ALA A 113 -18.36 -5.07 0.87
C ALA A 113 -18.62 -6.52 1.30
N ARG A 114 -18.34 -7.50 0.43
CA ARG A 114 -18.49 -8.93 0.75
C ARG A 114 -17.61 -9.37 1.93
N HIS A 115 -16.42 -8.80 2.05
CA HIS A 115 -15.49 -9.07 3.15
C HIS A 115 -15.72 -8.19 4.38
N LYS A 116 -16.81 -7.40 4.41
CA LYS A 116 -17.21 -6.52 5.52
C LYS A 116 -16.11 -5.57 5.96
N VAL A 117 -15.36 -5.04 5.01
CA VAL A 117 -14.34 -4.01 5.24
C VAL A 117 -15.01 -2.77 5.82
N ASN A 118 -14.45 -2.21 6.87
CA ASN A 118 -15.01 -1.04 7.55
C ASN A 118 -14.76 0.25 6.76
N LEU A 119 -13.52 0.44 6.29
CA LEU A 119 -13.10 1.62 5.55
C LEU A 119 -12.11 1.21 4.46
N ALA A 120 -12.30 1.68 3.25
CA ALA A 120 -11.29 1.64 2.22
C ALA A 120 -10.89 3.07 1.83
N VAL A 121 -9.61 3.36 1.94
CA VAL A 121 -8.99 4.61 1.55
C VAL A 121 -8.40 4.40 0.16
N ASP A 122 -9.06 4.96 -0.85
CA ASP A 122 -8.56 4.93 -2.22
C ASP A 122 -7.70 6.17 -2.45
N VAL A 123 -6.43 5.94 -2.58
CA VAL A 123 -5.42 6.97 -2.78
C VAL A 123 -5.15 7.31 -4.25
N THR A 124 -6.00 6.82 -5.14
CA THR A 124 -5.90 7.14 -6.57
C THR A 124 -6.15 8.63 -6.80
N PRO A 125 -5.20 9.36 -7.37
CA PRO A 125 -5.42 10.76 -7.67
C PRO A 125 -6.55 10.94 -8.67
N LYS A 126 -7.48 11.85 -8.38
CA LYS A 126 -8.53 12.24 -9.31
C LYS A 126 -8.48 13.74 -9.54
N LEU A 127 -8.54 14.12 -10.80
CA LEU A 127 -8.65 15.50 -11.23
C LEU A 127 -9.86 15.61 -12.17
N PHE A 128 -10.80 16.51 -11.87
CA PHE A 128 -12.06 16.68 -12.61
C PHE A 128 -12.81 15.34 -12.81
N ASP A 129 -12.96 14.56 -11.72
CA ASP A 129 -13.60 13.21 -11.70
C ASP A 129 -12.93 12.14 -12.58
N ARG A 130 -11.76 12.43 -13.12
CA ARG A 130 -10.96 11.45 -13.88
C ARG A 130 -9.77 10.99 -13.07
N VAL A 131 -9.48 9.71 -13.17
CA VAL A 131 -8.25 9.14 -12.63
C VAL A 131 -7.07 9.72 -13.41
N VAL A 132 -6.12 10.28 -12.71
CA VAL A 132 -4.90 10.86 -13.27
C VAL A 132 -3.71 10.03 -12.81
N GLY A 133 -2.87 9.64 -13.76
CA GLY A 133 -1.62 8.94 -13.44
C GLY A 133 -0.67 9.85 -12.69
N ILE A 134 0.13 9.25 -11.82
CA ILE A 134 1.11 9.99 -11.03
C ILE A 134 2.09 10.74 -11.93
N SER A 135 2.59 10.09 -12.99
CA SER A 135 3.49 10.73 -13.96
C SER A 135 2.88 11.97 -14.63
N THR A 136 1.55 11.97 -14.80
CA THR A 136 0.84 13.16 -15.32
C THR A 136 0.86 14.28 -14.29
N ILE A 137 0.64 13.97 -13.01
CA ILE A 137 0.73 14.95 -11.93
C ILE A 137 2.15 15.50 -11.83
N THR A 138 3.16 14.64 -11.87
CA THR A 138 4.58 15.06 -11.89
C THR A 138 4.85 16.01 -13.05
N ALA A 139 4.41 15.66 -14.28
CA ALA A 139 4.58 16.52 -15.44
C ALA A 139 3.86 17.88 -15.29
N MET A 140 2.69 17.90 -14.69
CA MET A 140 1.97 19.16 -14.38
C MET A 140 2.74 20.00 -13.37
N ILE A 141 3.28 19.41 -12.32
CA ILE A 141 4.08 20.10 -11.31
C ILE A 141 5.33 20.71 -11.95
N LEU A 142 6.06 19.94 -12.76
CA LEU A 142 7.23 20.43 -13.49
C LEU A 142 6.88 21.62 -14.38
N ALA A 143 5.74 21.53 -15.09
CA ALA A 143 5.29 22.59 -15.98
C ALA A 143 4.89 23.88 -15.24
N VAL A 144 4.27 23.75 -14.06
CA VAL A 144 3.82 24.90 -13.24
C VAL A 144 4.99 25.54 -12.49
N THR A 145 5.87 24.71 -11.91
CA THR A 145 6.99 25.21 -11.09
C THR A 145 8.18 25.65 -11.93
N GLY A 146 8.30 25.17 -13.17
CA GLY A 146 9.48 25.40 -14.02
C GLY A 146 10.74 24.68 -13.52
N LYS A 147 10.63 23.82 -12.51
CA LYS A 147 11.73 23.05 -11.93
C LYS A 147 12.05 21.82 -12.79
N SER A 148 13.28 21.33 -12.70
CA SER A 148 13.62 19.99 -13.17
C SER A 148 13.17 18.92 -12.18
N GLU A 149 13.09 17.67 -12.60
CA GLU A 149 12.69 16.54 -11.75
C GLU A 149 13.62 16.39 -10.52
N ALA A 150 14.90 16.69 -10.68
CA ALA A 150 15.89 16.62 -9.61
C ALA A 150 15.75 17.73 -8.55
N GLU A 151 15.04 18.80 -8.87
CA GLU A 151 14.81 19.97 -8.00
C GLU A 151 13.45 19.92 -7.29
N LEU A 152 12.58 18.97 -7.67
CA LEU A 152 11.30 18.81 -7.01
C LEU A 152 11.48 18.28 -5.58
N THR A 153 10.73 18.87 -4.67
CA THR A 153 10.68 18.46 -3.25
C THR A 153 9.31 17.89 -2.91
N ASN A 154 9.20 17.17 -1.80
CA ASN A 154 7.91 16.72 -1.29
C ASN A 154 6.96 17.90 -1.03
N HIS A 155 7.49 19.05 -0.63
CA HIS A 155 6.71 20.24 -0.39
C HIS A 155 6.04 20.75 -1.68
N ASP A 156 6.73 20.75 -2.81
CA ASP A 156 6.16 21.13 -4.11
C ASP A 156 4.97 20.23 -4.49
N PHE A 157 5.08 18.92 -4.19
CA PHE A 157 3.98 17.99 -4.41
C PHE A 157 2.80 18.25 -3.47
N GLU A 158 3.05 18.46 -2.18
CA GLU A 158 2.02 18.73 -1.18
C GLU A 158 1.26 20.02 -1.52
N GLU A 159 1.96 21.07 -1.90
CA GLU A 159 1.38 22.35 -2.28
C GLU A 159 0.45 22.20 -3.49
N ILE A 160 0.92 21.56 -4.57
CA ILE A 160 0.11 21.36 -5.79
C ILE A 160 -1.06 20.39 -5.54
N LEU A 161 -0.85 19.32 -4.79
CA LEU A 161 -1.95 18.42 -4.44
C LEU A 161 -3.03 19.12 -3.62
N HIS A 162 -2.61 20.03 -2.75
CA HIS A 162 -3.53 20.88 -1.97
C HIS A 162 -4.26 21.89 -2.84
N GLU A 163 -3.56 22.60 -3.74
CA GLU A 163 -4.16 23.56 -4.67
C GLU A 163 -5.16 22.92 -5.61
N LEU A 164 -4.86 21.72 -6.09
CA LEU A 164 -5.75 20.94 -6.96
C LEU A 164 -6.85 20.19 -6.20
N ASP A 165 -6.93 20.33 -4.88
CA ASP A 165 -7.86 19.61 -3.99
C ASP A 165 -7.86 18.09 -4.19
N ILE A 166 -6.68 17.55 -4.51
CA ILE A 166 -6.52 16.09 -4.70
C ILE A 166 -6.48 15.42 -3.34
N LYS A 167 -7.56 14.73 -3.01
CA LYS A 167 -7.75 14.03 -1.73
C LYS A 167 -8.04 12.55 -1.96
N PRO A 168 -7.63 11.68 -1.04
CA PRO A 168 -8.03 10.28 -1.08
C PRO A 168 -9.56 10.16 -0.91
N ARG A 169 -10.15 9.17 -1.58
CA ARG A 169 -11.56 8.84 -1.39
C ARG A 169 -11.73 7.92 -0.19
N LEU A 170 -12.64 8.28 0.69
CA LEU A 170 -13.05 7.43 1.80
C LEU A 170 -14.30 6.64 1.41
N LEU A 171 -14.18 5.34 1.35
CA LEU A 171 -15.23 4.44 0.93
C LEU A 171 -15.64 3.57 2.12
N HIS A 172 -16.94 3.48 2.38
CA HIS A 172 -17.51 2.66 3.46
C HIS A 172 -18.31 1.49 2.87
N PRO A 173 -17.67 0.38 2.55
CA PRO A 173 -18.30 -0.72 1.83
C PRO A 173 -19.48 -1.36 2.58
N THR A 174 -19.50 -1.27 3.92
CA THR A 174 -20.60 -1.79 4.75
C THR A 174 -21.71 -0.78 5.00
N GLY A 175 -21.58 0.46 4.55
CA GLY A 175 -22.53 1.53 4.83
C GLY A 175 -22.58 2.00 6.29
N HIS A 176 -21.79 1.45 7.17
CA HIS A 176 -21.76 1.81 8.59
C HIS A 176 -20.56 2.70 8.88
N PHE A 177 -20.82 3.94 9.25
CA PHE A 177 -19.81 4.82 9.84
C PHE A 177 -19.51 4.37 11.27
N ARG A 178 -18.52 3.53 11.49
CA ARG A 178 -17.93 3.41 12.82
C ARG A 178 -17.03 4.62 13.03
N ASN A 179 -17.39 5.41 14.05
CA ASN A 179 -16.67 6.63 14.44
C ASN A 179 -15.24 6.25 14.85
N ILE A 180 -14.29 6.33 13.94
CA ILE A 180 -12.87 6.06 14.20
C ILE A 180 -12.30 7.33 14.81
N ARG A 181 -12.25 7.39 16.15
CA ARG A 181 -11.83 8.56 16.92
C ARG A 181 -10.34 8.92 16.83
N ARG A 182 -9.53 8.19 16.06
CA ARG A 182 -8.09 8.46 15.92
C ARG A 182 -7.62 8.09 14.53
N PHE A 183 -7.77 8.98 13.57
CA PHE A 183 -7.02 8.96 12.31
C PHE A 183 -6.17 10.21 12.22
N ALA A 184 -4.84 10.04 12.25
CA ALA A 184 -3.96 11.03 11.65
C ALA A 184 -3.95 10.73 10.14
N PHE A 185 -4.55 11.57 9.33
CA PHE A 185 -4.48 11.48 7.89
C PHE A 185 -3.13 12.02 7.44
N VAL A 186 -2.33 11.15 6.88
CA VAL A 186 -1.14 11.56 6.17
C VAL A 186 -1.40 11.34 4.70
N VAL A 187 -1.59 12.42 3.98
CA VAL A 187 -1.58 12.40 2.53
C VAL A 187 -0.12 12.36 2.10
N HIS A 188 0.41 11.13 1.96
CA HIS A 188 1.73 10.95 1.37
C HIS A 188 1.56 10.44 -0.05
N PRO A 189 2.25 11.02 -1.04
CA PRO A 189 2.19 10.53 -2.41
C PRO A 189 2.69 9.09 -2.47
N LEU A 190 1.91 8.22 -3.13
CA LEU A 190 2.08 6.77 -3.13
C LEU A 190 3.01 6.22 -4.21
N SER A 191 3.86 7.03 -4.84
CA SER A 191 4.76 6.55 -5.87
C SER A 191 6.22 6.68 -5.48
N GLN A 192 7.04 5.73 -5.95
CA GLN A 192 8.49 5.77 -5.80
C GLN A 192 9.13 7.04 -6.41
N GLU A 193 8.46 7.65 -7.38
CA GLU A 193 8.94 8.86 -8.05
C GLU A 193 8.96 10.06 -7.11
N TYR A 194 8.00 10.13 -6.18
CA TYR A 194 7.91 11.25 -5.23
C TYR A 194 9.00 11.25 -4.14
N ILE A 195 9.54 10.10 -3.78
CA ILE A 195 10.46 9.97 -2.63
C ILE A 195 11.93 10.06 -3.06
N LYS A 196 12.24 9.75 -4.32
CA LYS A 196 13.59 9.95 -4.87
C LYS A 196 14.00 11.42 -4.95
N ILE A 197 13.04 12.34 -4.90
CA ILE A 197 13.25 13.78 -5.04
C ILE A 197 13.63 14.46 -3.72
N GLY A 198 13.40 13.81 -2.59
CA GLY A 198 13.62 14.35 -1.23
C GLY A 198 14.93 13.94 -0.54
N ARG A 199 15.97 13.53 -1.31
CA ARG A 199 17.30 13.22 -0.75
C ARG A 199 18.37 14.16 -1.28
#